data_feff4592774c176ad8379c5ed6f6ac38
#
_entry.id   feff4592774c176ad8379c5ed6f6ac38
#
_cell.length_a   1.000
_cell.length_b   1.000
_cell.length_c   1.000
_cell.angle_alpha   90.00
_cell.angle_beta   90.00
_cell.angle_gamma   90.00
#
_symmetry.space_group_name_H-M   'P 1'
#
loop_
_entity.id
_entity.type
_entity.pdbx_description
1 polymer ?
#
loop_
_entity_poly.entity_id
_entity_poly.type
_entity_poly.pdbx_seq_one_letter_code
_entity_poly.pdbx_strand_id
1 'polypeptide(L)'
;MDDDSSKALRLSGEAALAPLGNGIPSQLAAEIEAARSYRARSKAANTVRAYDSDWRQFEEWCWTRDLAPMPAMPEAVATYLASLAQAGRADSTIGRHLAAIAWHHRQAGQVAPQHRDPRDVIADTLAGIR
;
A
#
# COMPACT_ATOMS: atom_id res chain seq x y z
N MET A 1 9.21 -7.02 -9.19
CA MET A 1 8.87 -7.14 -9.63
C MET A 1 8.33 -7.15 -9.86
N ASP A 2 8.22 -7.25 -10.16
CA ASP A 2 7.60 -7.41 -10.65
C ASP A 2 7.20 -7.81 -10.87
N ASP A 3 7.20 -7.64 -11.15
CA ASP A 3 6.73 -7.94 -11.76
C ASP A 3 6.26 -8.86 -12.07
N ASP A 4 5.97 -8.78 -12.29
CA ASP A 4 5.62 -10.02 -12.60
C ASP A 4 4.42 -10.19 -13.47
N SER A 5 3.65 -9.22 -13.53
CA SER A 5 2.46 -9.34 -14.29
C SER A 5 2.70 -9.24 -15.74
N SER A 6 3.65 -8.51 -16.17
CA SER A 6 3.89 -8.52 -17.58
C SER A 6 4.41 -9.86 -18.00
N LYS A 7 4.88 -10.63 -17.06
CA LYS A 7 5.30 -11.93 -17.38
C LYS A 7 4.19 -12.90 -17.61
N ALA A 8 3.11 -12.77 -16.88
CA ALA A 8 1.99 -13.65 -17.12
C ALA A 8 1.42 -13.49 -18.50
N LEU A 9 1.35 -12.27 -18.96
CA LEU A 9 0.91 -12.06 -20.31
C LEU A 9 1.90 -12.62 -21.28
N ARG A 10 3.17 -12.58 -20.96
CA ARG A 10 4.13 -13.10 -21.86
C ARG A 10 4.34 -14.56 -21.72
N LEU A 11 4.10 -15.16 -20.58
CA LEU A 11 4.38 -16.55 -20.45
C LEU A 11 3.32 -17.38 -20.93
N SER A 12 2.18 -17.12 -20.46
CA SER A 12 1.13 -17.83 -21.04
C SER A 12 0.90 -17.20 -22.31
N GLY A 13 1.07 -15.94 -22.29
CA GLY A 13 0.84 -15.27 -23.46
C GLY A 13 2.05 -15.11 -24.31
N GLU A 14 3.19 -15.36 -23.76
CA GLU A 14 4.40 -15.22 -24.52
C GLU A 14 4.44 -16.18 -25.66
N ALA A 15 3.88 -17.31 -25.44
CA ALA A 15 3.76 -18.27 -26.50
C ALA A 15 2.93 -17.72 -27.65
N ALA A 16 1.96 -16.88 -27.34
CA ALA A 16 1.13 -16.29 -28.38
C ALA A 16 1.77 -15.10 -29.05
N LEU A 17 2.57 -14.36 -28.30
CA LEU A 17 3.17 -13.14 -28.84
C LEU A 17 4.52 -13.37 -29.47
N ALA A 18 5.23 -14.35 -29.00
CA ALA A 18 6.57 -14.63 -29.51
C ALA A 18 6.58 -14.84 -31.02
N PRO A 19 5.63 -15.56 -31.61
CA PRO A 19 5.67 -15.76 -33.05
C PRO A 19 5.51 -14.49 -33.88
N LEU A 20 5.14 -13.40 -33.25
CA LEU A 20 5.05 -12.15 -33.97
C LEU A 20 6.42 -11.54 -34.22
N GLY A 21 7.44 -12.16 -33.71
CA GLY A 21 8.81 -11.79 -34.02
C GLY A 21 9.17 -10.45 -33.44
N ASN A 22 9.90 -9.70 -34.23
CA ASN A 22 10.33 -8.42 -33.81
C ASN A 22 9.22 -7.45 -33.79
N GLY A 23 8.13 -7.77 -34.45
CA GLY A 23 7.14 -6.76 -34.63
C GLY A 23 5.84 -7.19 -34.04
N ILE A 24 5.50 -6.63 -32.92
CA ILE A 24 4.13 -6.65 -32.49
C ILE A 24 3.43 -5.62 -33.35
N PRO A 25 2.37 -5.97 -34.09
CA PRO A 25 1.66 -4.99 -34.88
C PRO A 25 1.25 -3.79 -34.04
N SER A 26 1.31 -2.61 -34.58
CA SER A 26 1.04 -1.38 -33.84
C SER A 26 -0.30 -1.42 -33.17
N GLN A 27 -1.31 -1.97 -33.84
CA GLN A 27 -2.63 -2.06 -33.24
C GLN A 27 -2.61 -2.96 -32.01
N LEU A 28 -1.94 -4.10 -32.08
CA LEU A 28 -1.84 -5.01 -30.95
C LEU A 28 -1.04 -4.37 -29.81
N ALA A 29 0.02 -3.65 -30.14
CA ALA A 29 0.80 -2.96 -29.12
C ALA A 29 -0.05 -1.93 -28.38
N ALA A 30 -0.90 -1.20 -29.09
CA ALA A 30 -1.79 -0.22 -28.50
C ALA A 30 -2.83 -0.92 -27.59
N GLU A 31 -3.32 -2.05 -28.01
CA GLU A 31 -4.30 -2.81 -27.22
C GLU A 31 -3.66 -3.36 -25.94
N ILE A 32 -2.43 -3.84 -26.04
CA ILE A 32 -1.70 -4.30 -24.86
C ILE A 32 -1.48 -3.15 -23.88
N GLU A 33 -1.11 -1.99 -24.41
CA GLU A 33 -0.88 -0.81 -23.57
C GLU A 33 -2.18 -0.37 -22.88
N ALA A 34 -3.30 -0.43 -23.57
CA ALA A 34 -4.59 -0.12 -22.97
C ALA A 34 -4.91 -1.08 -21.84
N ALA A 35 -4.65 -2.39 -22.03
CA ALA A 35 -4.88 -3.38 -21.00
C ALA A 35 -4.00 -3.11 -19.77
N ARG A 36 -2.75 -2.73 -19.99
CA ARG A 36 -1.85 -2.37 -18.88
C ARG A 36 -2.37 -1.18 -18.10
N SER A 37 -2.85 -0.17 -18.82
CA SER A 37 -3.39 1.03 -18.20
C SER A 37 -4.60 0.72 -17.32
N TYR A 38 -5.50 -0.12 -17.83
CA TYR A 38 -6.68 -0.52 -17.04
C TYR A 38 -6.29 -1.30 -15.79
N ARG A 39 -5.31 -2.21 -15.91
CA ARG A 39 -4.83 -2.95 -14.76
C ARG A 39 -4.21 -2.03 -13.71
N ALA A 40 -3.44 -1.03 -14.17
CA ALA A 40 -2.82 -0.08 -13.24
C ALA A 40 -3.88 0.71 -12.48
N ARG A 41 -4.94 1.14 -13.15
CA ARG A 41 -6.05 1.86 -12.50
C ARG A 41 -6.76 0.98 -11.48
N SER A 42 -6.95 -0.29 -11.82
CA SER A 42 -7.61 -1.22 -10.91
C SER A 42 -6.78 -1.43 -9.63
N LYS A 43 -5.46 -1.58 -9.78
CA LYS A 43 -4.57 -1.71 -8.64
C LYS A 43 -4.59 -0.47 -7.76
N ALA A 44 -4.56 0.71 -8.37
CA ALA A 44 -4.60 1.97 -7.63
C ALA A 44 -5.90 2.09 -6.85
N ALA A 45 -7.03 1.75 -7.47
CA ALA A 45 -8.32 1.80 -6.80
C ALA A 45 -8.39 0.82 -5.64
N ASN A 46 -7.85 -0.38 -5.80
CA ASN A 46 -7.82 -1.37 -4.73
C ASN A 46 -6.96 -0.91 -3.56
N THR A 47 -5.82 -0.26 -3.86
CA THR A 47 -4.94 0.27 -2.83
C THR A 47 -5.64 1.36 -2.02
N VAL A 48 -6.33 2.27 -2.70
CA VAL A 48 -7.06 3.33 -2.02
C VAL A 48 -8.16 2.75 -1.11
N ARG A 49 -8.89 1.75 -1.61
CA ARG A 49 -9.92 1.10 -0.79
C ARG A 49 -9.33 0.45 0.46
N ALA A 50 -8.18 -0.21 0.29
CA ALA A 50 -7.50 -0.84 1.43
C ALA A 50 -7.03 0.22 2.42
N TYR A 51 -6.48 1.33 1.94
CA TYR A 51 -6.06 2.43 2.79
C TYR A 51 -7.23 3.04 3.55
N ASP A 52 -8.36 3.21 2.87
CA ASP A 52 -9.57 3.75 3.53
C ASP A 52 -10.04 2.83 4.65
N SER A 53 -10.03 1.54 4.39
CA SER A 53 -10.44 0.55 5.39
C SER A 53 -9.48 0.54 6.58
N ASP A 54 -8.18 0.55 6.31
CA ASP A 54 -7.16 0.54 7.35
C ASP A 54 -7.23 1.82 8.18
N TRP A 55 -7.47 2.94 7.52
CA TRP A 55 -7.59 4.23 8.21
C TRP A 55 -8.78 4.25 9.17
N ARG A 56 -9.92 3.72 8.73
CA ARG A 56 -11.09 3.66 9.60
C ARG A 56 -10.82 2.81 10.84
N GLN A 57 -10.06 1.73 10.70
CA GLN A 57 -9.68 0.91 11.83
C GLN A 57 -8.81 1.68 12.82
N PHE A 58 -7.86 2.46 12.29
CA PHE A 58 -7.01 3.28 13.13
C PHE A 58 -7.81 4.37 13.84
N GLU A 59 -8.72 5.04 13.11
CA GLU A 59 -9.58 6.05 13.71
C GLU A 59 -10.37 5.48 14.88
N GLU A 60 -10.98 4.34 14.67
CA GLU A 60 -11.78 3.70 15.69
C GLU A 60 -10.95 3.32 16.91
N TRP A 61 -9.77 2.78 16.65
CA TRP A 61 -8.83 2.42 17.72
C TRP A 61 -8.45 3.67 18.53
N CYS A 62 -8.20 4.77 17.87
CA CYS A 62 -7.86 6.02 18.53
C CYS A 62 -9.04 6.55 19.37
N TRP A 63 -10.23 6.57 18.80
CA TRP A 63 -11.39 7.13 19.49
C TRP A 63 -11.75 6.36 20.76
N THR A 64 -11.57 5.05 20.74
CA THR A 64 -11.85 4.26 21.94
C THR A 64 -10.83 4.52 23.06
N ARG A 65 -9.76 5.24 22.76
CA ARG A 65 -8.68 5.53 23.71
C ARG A 65 -8.49 7.04 23.93
N ASP A 66 -9.45 7.83 23.46
CA ASP A 66 -9.40 9.29 23.56
C ASP A 66 -8.14 9.88 22.94
N LEU A 67 -7.72 9.32 21.82
CA LEU A 67 -6.57 9.81 21.07
C LEU A 67 -7.04 10.44 19.77
N ALA A 68 -6.37 11.50 19.36
CA ALA A 68 -6.66 12.13 18.08
C ALA A 68 -6.01 11.34 16.95
N PRO A 69 -6.77 10.91 15.94
CA PRO A 69 -6.16 10.19 14.83
C PRO A 69 -5.47 11.11 13.82
N MET A 70 -5.79 12.41 13.83
CA MET A 70 -5.26 13.33 12.83
C MET A 70 -5.07 14.71 13.45
N PRO A 71 -3.86 15.23 13.60
CA PRO A 71 -2.61 14.52 13.33
C PRO A 71 -2.30 13.51 14.44
N ALA A 72 -1.89 12.33 14.05
CA ALA A 72 -1.59 11.28 15.02
C ALA A 72 -0.21 11.48 15.63
N MET A 73 -0.11 11.24 16.93
CA MET A 73 1.18 11.26 17.62
C MET A 73 1.96 9.99 17.26
N PRO A 74 3.28 10.09 17.12
CA PRO A 74 4.08 8.89 16.83
C PRO A 74 3.88 7.75 17.82
N GLU A 75 3.75 8.06 19.11
CA GLU A 75 3.50 7.02 20.11
C GLU A 75 2.18 6.32 19.89
N ALA A 76 1.16 7.05 19.47
CA ALA A 76 -0.14 6.43 19.19
C ALA A 76 -0.03 5.47 18.01
N VAL A 77 0.67 5.90 16.96
CA VAL A 77 0.87 5.05 15.78
C VAL A 77 1.66 3.79 16.17
N ALA A 78 2.75 3.95 16.89
CA ALA A 78 3.57 2.83 17.32
C ALA A 78 2.76 1.83 18.16
N THR A 79 1.95 2.34 19.08
CA THR A 79 1.11 1.50 19.94
C THR A 79 0.08 0.74 19.12
N TYR A 80 -0.50 1.41 18.12
CA TYR A 80 -1.45 0.78 17.21
C TYR A 80 -0.80 -0.36 16.43
N LEU A 81 0.39 -0.12 15.88
CA LEU A 81 1.11 -1.17 15.14
C LEU A 81 1.43 -2.36 16.04
N ALA A 82 1.82 -2.09 17.28
CA ALA A 82 2.08 -3.15 18.25
C ALA A 82 0.80 -3.96 18.53
N SER A 83 -0.35 -3.30 18.58
CA SER A 83 -1.62 -3.99 18.81
C SER A 83 -1.96 -4.93 17.66
N LEU A 84 -1.64 -4.53 16.43
CA LEU A 84 -1.84 -5.39 15.26
C LEU A 84 -0.93 -6.62 15.34
N ALA A 85 0.31 -6.41 15.74
CA ALA A 85 1.26 -7.51 15.89
C ALA A 85 0.80 -8.49 16.97
N GLN A 86 0.31 -7.99 18.08
CA GLN A 86 -0.20 -8.84 19.16
C GLN A 86 -1.45 -9.59 18.75
N ALA A 87 -2.21 -9.04 17.83
CA ALA A 87 -3.38 -9.72 17.27
C ALA A 87 -3.00 -10.74 16.19
N GLY A 88 -1.73 -10.91 15.92
CA GLY A 88 -1.26 -11.91 14.95
C GLY A 88 -1.33 -11.47 13.50
N ARG A 89 -1.44 -10.17 13.24
CA ARG A 89 -1.50 -9.68 11.86
C ARG A 89 -0.13 -9.82 11.19
N ALA A 90 -0.15 -10.11 9.91
CA ALA A 90 1.09 -10.30 9.15
C ALA A 90 1.89 -8.99 9.01
N ASP A 91 3.21 -9.12 8.89
CA ASP A 91 4.09 -7.95 8.73
C ASP A 91 3.66 -7.07 7.56
N SER A 92 3.27 -7.67 6.45
CA SER A 92 2.84 -6.91 5.27
C SER A 92 1.57 -6.13 5.55
N THR A 93 0.66 -6.69 6.33
CA THR A 93 -0.57 -6.01 6.74
C THR A 93 -0.24 -4.82 7.65
N ILE A 94 0.65 -5.03 8.61
CA ILE A 94 1.05 -3.97 9.53
C ILE A 94 1.71 -2.82 8.76
N GLY A 95 2.58 -3.16 7.80
CA GLY A 95 3.21 -2.15 6.94
C GLY A 95 2.19 -1.38 6.12
N ARG A 96 1.15 -2.06 5.63
CA ARG A 96 0.10 -1.40 4.86
C ARG A 96 -0.71 -0.45 5.74
N HIS A 97 -0.99 -0.82 6.99
CA HIS A 97 -1.69 0.08 7.91
C HIS A 97 -0.87 1.35 8.16
N LEU A 98 0.44 1.21 8.33
CA LEU A 98 1.29 2.39 8.50
C LEU A 98 1.26 3.25 7.24
N ALA A 99 1.33 2.65 6.06
CA ALA A 99 1.27 3.39 4.80
C ALA A 99 -0.09 4.11 4.66
N ALA A 100 -1.16 3.48 5.09
CA ALA A 100 -2.49 4.08 5.04
C ALA A 100 -2.58 5.31 5.94
N ILE A 101 -2.02 5.22 7.15
CA ILE A 101 -2.00 6.35 8.07
C ILE A 101 -1.22 7.51 7.45
N ALA A 102 -0.06 7.22 6.85
CA ALA A 102 0.74 8.24 6.20
C ALA A 102 0.01 8.88 5.03
N TRP A 103 -0.63 8.06 4.21
CA TRP A 103 -1.35 8.53 3.03
C TRP A 103 -2.49 9.45 3.41
N HIS A 104 -3.29 9.07 4.41
CA HIS A 104 -4.42 9.88 4.84
C HIS A 104 -3.96 11.20 5.47
N HIS A 105 -2.84 11.22 6.17
CA HIS A 105 -2.28 12.46 6.68
C HIS A 105 -1.91 13.40 5.52
N ARG A 106 -1.20 12.86 4.52
CA ARG A 106 -0.80 13.68 3.37
C ARG A 106 -2.01 14.19 2.59
N GLN A 107 -3.05 13.37 2.45
CA GLN A 107 -4.27 13.81 1.76
C GLN A 107 -4.95 14.97 2.51
N ALA A 108 -4.80 15.02 3.82
CA ALA A 108 -5.35 16.08 4.64
C ALA A 108 -4.40 17.28 4.79
N GLY A 109 -3.28 17.28 4.06
CA GLY A 109 -2.31 18.37 4.13
C GLY A 109 -1.43 18.30 5.37
N GLN A 110 -1.40 17.17 6.06
CA GLN A 110 -0.58 16.99 7.26
C GLN A 110 0.68 16.21 6.92
N VAL A 111 1.73 16.41 7.70
CA VAL A 111 2.94 15.63 7.58
C VAL A 111 2.67 14.25 8.13
N ALA A 112 3.17 13.22 7.46
CA ALA A 112 3.00 11.85 7.93
C ALA A 112 3.66 11.69 9.31
N PRO A 113 3.04 10.91 10.23
CA PRO A 113 3.56 10.79 11.59
C PRO A 113 5.02 10.33 11.66
N GLN A 114 5.46 9.43 10.77
CA GLN A 114 6.83 8.96 10.77
C GLN A 114 7.83 10.04 10.40
N HIS A 115 7.38 11.13 9.80
CA HIS A 115 8.24 12.27 9.46
C HIS A 115 8.18 13.36 10.51
N ARG A 116 7.44 13.16 11.59
CA ARG A 116 7.38 14.04 12.75
C ARG A 116 7.76 13.26 13.99
N ASP A 117 8.67 12.34 13.85
CA ASP A 117 9.02 11.37 14.88
C ASP A 117 10.51 11.49 15.21
N PRO A 118 10.90 12.52 15.98
CA PRO A 118 12.32 12.77 16.21
C PRO A 118 13.01 11.68 17.03
N ARG A 119 12.24 10.80 17.70
CA ARG A 119 12.81 9.73 18.51
C ARG A 119 12.70 8.38 17.82
N ASP A 120 12.26 8.36 16.58
CA ASP A 120 12.12 7.13 15.78
C ASP A 120 11.25 6.07 16.46
N VAL A 121 10.23 6.51 17.18
CA VAL A 121 9.38 5.59 17.93
C VAL A 121 8.67 4.61 16.99
N ILE A 122 8.19 5.09 15.86
CA ILE A 122 7.49 4.25 14.89
C ILE A 122 8.46 3.27 14.24
N ALA A 123 9.59 3.78 13.75
CA ALA A 123 10.57 2.95 13.06
C ALA A 123 11.12 1.86 13.97
N ASP A 124 11.44 2.20 15.21
CA ASP A 124 11.98 1.24 16.16
C ASP A 124 10.95 0.19 16.55
N THR A 125 9.70 0.59 16.73
CA THR A 125 8.62 -0.35 17.02
C THR A 125 8.43 -1.32 15.87
N LEU A 126 8.39 -0.80 14.65
CA LEU A 126 8.20 -1.64 13.47
C LEU A 126 9.35 -2.63 13.32
N ALA A 127 10.59 -2.17 13.55
CA ALA A 127 11.76 -3.03 13.48
C ALA A 127 11.68 -4.15 14.53
N GLY A 128 11.20 -3.82 15.73
CA GLY A 128 11.05 -4.81 16.79
C GLY A 128 9.95 -5.83 16.54
N ILE A 129 8.93 -5.44 15.78
CA ILE A 129 7.86 -6.35 15.40
C ILE A 129 8.38 -7.39 14.41
N ARG A 130 9.21 -6.95 13.49
CA ARG A 130 9.78 -7.81 12.46
C ARG A 130 10.92 -8.63 13.00
#